data_09d3021a061ee993bd5c68c276a32d4e
#
_entry.id   09d3021a061ee993bd5c68c276a32d4e
#
_cell.length_a   1.000
_cell.length_b   1.000
_cell.length_c   1.000
_cell.angle_alpha   90.00
_cell.angle_beta   90.00
_cell.angle_gamma   90.00
#
_symmetry.space_group_name_H-M   'P 1'
#
loop_
_entity.id
_entity.type
_entity.pdbx_description
1 polymer ?
#
loop_
_entity_poly.entity_id
_entity_poly.type
_entity_poly.pdbx_seq_one_letter_code
_entity_poly.pdbx_strand_id
1 'polypeptide(L)'
;LAASGGIFLGKKYHYDLVRPGINLYGGSKSYNKNLKHVVSLKSPIIQINELKKGQTAGYSRTFKAKKNMTTATIPMGYADGIGIRLSNKGFVHFKNQKLPMLGRISMDLIIIDITKVKNKIKIGDFVYLYNNLFTIDDFAKLTGTIPYRIITCISKRYIKNYKN
;
A
#
# COMPACT_ATOMS: atom_id res chain seq x y z
N LEU A 1 20.44 16.55 -19.71
CA LEU A 1 19.02 16.20 -19.58
C LEU A 1 18.68 15.85 -18.15
N ALA A 2 18.04 16.78 -17.41
CA ALA A 2 17.64 16.55 -16.01
C ALA A 2 16.50 15.54 -15.93
N ALA A 3 16.67 14.54 -15.06
CA ALA A 3 15.57 13.65 -14.63
C ALA A 3 14.84 14.26 -13.41
N SER A 4 13.86 13.55 -12.85
CA SER A 4 12.96 14.03 -11.79
C SER A 4 13.65 14.84 -10.68
N GLY A 5 14.78 14.37 -10.13
CA GLY A 5 15.50 15.11 -9.09
C GLY A 5 16.22 16.36 -9.63
N GLY A 6 16.85 16.25 -10.80
CA GLY A 6 17.59 17.34 -11.40
C GLY A 6 16.73 18.54 -11.81
N ILE A 7 15.44 18.33 -12.06
CA ILE A 7 14.49 19.40 -12.40
C ILE A 7 14.39 20.45 -11.26
N PHE A 8 14.49 20.02 -10.01
CA PHE A 8 14.37 20.89 -8.85
C PHE A 8 15.69 21.54 -8.40
N LEU A 9 16.80 21.26 -9.09
CA LEU A 9 18.10 21.90 -8.83
C LEU A 9 18.21 23.30 -9.43
N GLY A 10 17.25 23.68 -10.28
CA GLY A 10 17.16 25.01 -10.88
C GLY A 10 17.22 25.02 -12.41
N LYS A 11 16.77 26.10 -13.02
CA LYS A 11 16.58 26.26 -14.48
C LYS A 11 17.85 26.00 -15.29
N LYS A 12 19.05 26.28 -14.75
CA LYS A 12 20.34 26.05 -15.42
C LYS A 12 20.59 24.57 -15.80
N TYR A 13 19.87 23.62 -15.18
CA TYR A 13 19.99 22.19 -15.48
C TYR A 13 18.93 21.67 -16.45
N HIS A 14 17.97 22.52 -16.88
CA HIS A 14 16.87 22.10 -17.74
C HIS A 14 17.32 21.95 -19.19
N TYR A 15 18.20 22.86 -19.68
CA TYR A 15 18.55 22.95 -21.09
C TYR A 15 17.29 23.00 -21.96
N ASP A 16 17.29 22.33 -23.11
CA ASP A 16 16.13 22.30 -24.02
C ASP A 16 15.08 21.27 -23.63
N LEU A 17 15.43 20.31 -22.72
CA LEU A 17 14.56 19.18 -22.38
C LEU A 17 14.81 18.68 -20.96
N VAL A 18 13.72 18.34 -20.28
CA VAL A 18 13.73 17.60 -19.00
C VAL A 18 12.96 16.30 -19.13
N ARG A 19 13.28 15.33 -18.28
CA ARG A 19 12.66 13.99 -18.26
C ARG A 19 11.97 13.75 -16.91
N PRO A 20 10.79 14.35 -16.64
CA PRO A 20 10.03 14.04 -15.42
C PRO A 20 9.56 12.57 -15.48
N GLY A 21 9.70 11.85 -14.40
CA GLY A 21 9.25 10.45 -14.25
C GLY A 21 8.41 10.32 -13.01
N ILE A 22 9.02 9.88 -11.90
CA ILE A 22 8.31 9.61 -10.63
C ILE A 22 7.52 10.81 -10.10
N ASN A 23 7.95 12.03 -10.41
CA ASN A 23 7.27 13.25 -9.96
C ASN A 23 5.89 13.41 -10.60
N LEU A 24 5.66 12.86 -11.80
CA LEU A 24 4.34 12.81 -12.43
C LEU A 24 3.35 11.95 -11.64
N TYR A 25 3.86 11.02 -10.85
CA TYR A 25 3.06 10.15 -9.96
C TYR A 25 3.00 10.67 -8.52
N GLY A 26 3.53 11.87 -8.27
CA GLY A 26 3.56 12.48 -6.94
C GLY A 26 4.56 11.85 -5.98
N GLY A 27 5.50 11.06 -6.49
CA GLY A 27 6.55 10.42 -5.71
C GLY A 27 7.83 11.23 -5.64
N SER A 28 8.73 10.85 -4.71
CA SER A 28 9.99 11.53 -4.40
C SER A 28 9.79 12.97 -3.91
N LYS A 29 8.89 13.14 -2.95
CA LYS A 29 8.61 14.43 -2.28
C LYS A 29 9.84 15.04 -1.59
N SER A 30 10.91 14.28 -1.41
CA SER A 30 12.21 14.81 -0.98
C SER A 30 12.77 15.88 -1.92
N TYR A 31 12.42 15.83 -3.20
CA TYR A 31 12.83 16.83 -4.18
C TYR A 31 11.93 18.08 -4.16
N ASN A 32 10.63 17.88 -3.96
CA ASN A 32 9.67 18.99 -3.85
C ASN A 32 8.43 18.54 -3.04
N LYS A 33 8.20 19.18 -1.90
CA LYS A 33 7.10 18.90 -0.99
C LYS A 33 5.72 19.22 -1.59
N ASN A 34 5.65 20.07 -2.62
CA ASN A 34 4.42 20.50 -3.28
C ASN A 34 3.92 19.50 -4.34
N LEU A 35 4.63 18.38 -4.56
CA LEU A 35 4.17 17.34 -5.47
C LEU A 35 2.83 16.77 -4.98
N LYS A 36 1.85 16.79 -5.88
CA LYS A 36 0.51 16.28 -5.58
C LYS A 36 0.52 14.75 -5.64
N HIS A 37 -0.24 14.14 -4.75
CA HIS A 37 -0.51 12.70 -4.81
C HIS A 37 -1.49 12.40 -5.95
N VAL A 38 -1.14 11.47 -6.84
CA VAL A 38 -1.98 11.12 -8.01
C VAL A 38 -2.24 9.62 -8.15
N VAL A 39 -1.63 8.79 -7.31
CA VAL A 39 -1.76 7.33 -7.40
C VAL A 39 -2.24 6.75 -6.08
N SER A 40 -3.35 6.03 -6.10
CA SER A 40 -3.86 5.27 -4.95
C SER A 40 -4.02 3.80 -5.32
N LEU A 41 -3.70 2.90 -4.39
CA LEU A 41 -3.97 1.48 -4.53
C LEU A 41 -4.93 1.04 -3.42
N LYS A 42 -6.07 0.48 -3.84
CA LYS A 42 -7.13 0.01 -2.93
C LYS A 42 -7.55 -1.41 -3.27
N SER A 43 -8.08 -2.11 -2.27
CA SER A 43 -8.63 -3.45 -2.40
C SER A 43 -9.93 -3.58 -1.62
N PRO A 44 -10.94 -4.31 -2.14
CA PRO A 44 -12.16 -4.57 -1.39
C PRO A 44 -11.91 -5.60 -0.28
N ILE A 45 -12.73 -5.56 0.76
CA ILE A 45 -12.85 -6.65 1.72
C ILE A 45 -13.76 -7.71 1.11
N ILE A 46 -13.28 -8.95 1.06
CA ILE A 46 -14.05 -10.09 0.50
C ILE A 46 -14.58 -11.04 1.58
N GLN A 47 -14.02 -11.00 2.79
CA GLN A 47 -14.44 -11.87 3.88
C GLN A 47 -14.14 -11.22 5.22
N ILE A 48 -14.99 -11.47 6.22
CA ILE A 48 -14.79 -11.09 7.62
C ILE A 48 -14.95 -12.34 8.48
N ASN A 49 -14.02 -12.57 9.41
CA ASN A 49 -14.00 -13.74 10.30
C ASN A 49 -13.66 -13.33 11.73
N GLU A 50 -14.16 -14.11 12.68
CA GLU A 50 -13.68 -14.09 14.05
C GLU A 50 -12.46 -15.00 14.22
N LEU A 51 -11.41 -14.50 14.85
CA LEU A 51 -10.20 -15.24 15.20
C LEU A 51 -10.09 -15.30 16.73
N LYS A 52 -10.31 -16.48 17.32
CA LYS A 52 -10.26 -16.67 18.77
C LYS A 52 -8.83 -16.67 19.29
N LYS A 53 -8.65 -16.30 20.56
CA LYS A 53 -7.36 -16.40 21.27
C LYS A 53 -6.74 -17.79 21.06
N GLY A 54 -5.47 -17.83 20.69
CA GLY A 54 -4.72 -19.06 20.42
C GLY A 54 -4.79 -19.58 18.99
N GLN A 55 -5.79 -19.18 18.19
CA GLN A 55 -5.86 -19.51 16.78
C GLN A 55 -4.79 -18.77 15.96
N THR A 56 -4.48 -19.30 14.79
CA THR A 56 -3.43 -18.78 13.90
C THR A 56 -3.99 -18.26 12.59
N ALA A 57 -3.27 -17.34 11.95
CA ALA A 57 -3.59 -16.81 10.63
C ALA A 57 -2.39 -16.87 9.68
N GLY A 58 -2.69 -17.07 8.39
CA GLY A 58 -1.72 -17.10 7.30
C GLY A 58 -0.90 -18.39 7.23
N TYR A 59 -0.14 -18.52 6.15
CA TYR A 59 0.75 -19.68 5.92
C TYR A 59 1.81 -19.80 7.02
N SER A 60 2.17 -21.07 7.30
CA SER A 60 3.17 -21.44 8.32
C SER A 60 2.80 -20.97 9.74
N ARG A 61 1.54 -20.59 9.97
CA ARG A 61 1.02 -20.16 11.29
C ARG A 61 1.87 -19.07 11.94
N THR A 62 2.40 -18.13 11.14
CA THR A 62 3.35 -17.11 11.61
C THR A 62 2.69 -16.03 12.48
N PHE A 63 1.37 -15.98 12.52
CA PHE A 63 0.59 -15.15 13.44
C PHE A 63 -0.26 -16.02 14.35
N LYS A 64 -0.20 -15.77 15.67
CA LYS A 64 -1.06 -16.39 16.69
C LYS A 64 -1.80 -15.32 17.47
N ALA A 65 -3.12 -15.39 17.49
CA ALA A 65 -3.97 -14.42 18.17
C ALA A 65 -3.76 -14.45 19.69
N LYS A 66 -3.39 -13.32 20.28
CA LYS A 66 -3.21 -13.17 21.74
C LYS A 66 -4.53 -12.92 22.47
N LYS A 67 -5.57 -12.53 21.75
CA LYS A 67 -6.95 -12.26 22.22
C LYS A 67 -7.93 -12.55 21.10
N ASN A 68 -9.24 -12.52 21.38
CA ASN A 68 -10.24 -12.60 20.35
C ASN A 68 -10.16 -11.35 19.44
N MET A 69 -10.21 -11.55 18.15
CA MET A 69 -10.02 -10.53 17.13
C MET A 69 -11.05 -10.71 16.01
N THR A 70 -11.40 -9.62 15.35
CA THR A 70 -12.13 -9.66 14.09
C THR A 70 -11.13 -9.37 12.95
N THR A 71 -11.10 -10.24 11.96
CA THR A 71 -10.18 -10.16 10.82
C THR A 71 -10.94 -9.99 9.53
N ALA A 72 -10.30 -9.40 8.54
CA ALA A 72 -10.82 -9.36 7.18
C ALA A 72 -9.77 -9.88 6.20
N THR A 73 -10.25 -10.43 5.07
CA THR A 73 -9.41 -10.86 3.95
C THR A 73 -9.59 -9.91 2.78
N ILE A 74 -8.48 -9.52 2.16
CA ILE A 74 -8.46 -8.71 0.95
C ILE A 74 -7.79 -9.49 -0.19
N PRO A 75 -8.32 -9.42 -1.44
CA PRO A 75 -7.80 -10.13 -2.61
C PRO A 75 -6.60 -9.39 -3.21
N MET A 76 -5.47 -9.45 -2.51
CA MET A 76 -4.18 -8.90 -2.94
C MET A 76 -3.06 -9.66 -2.25
N GLY A 77 -1.96 -9.89 -2.97
CA GLY A 77 -0.82 -10.63 -2.44
C GLY A 77 0.48 -10.32 -3.18
N TYR A 78 1.47 -11.23 -3.07
CA TYR A 78 2.76 -10.98 -3.71
C TYR A 78 2.71 -11.06 -5.25
N ALA A 79 1.74 -11.75 -5.86
CA ALA A 79 1.50 -11.73 -7.30
C ALA A 79 1.02 -10.36 -7.80
N ASP A 80 0.55 -9.51 -6.89
CA ASP A 80 0.11 -8.14 -7.18
C ASP A 80 1.19 -7.09 -6.89
N GLY A 81 2.42 -7.54 -6.57
CA GLY A 81 3.54 -6.65 -6.26
C GLY A 81 3.66 -6.30 -4.77
N ILE A 82 2.85 -6.92 -3.89
CA ILE A 82 2.92 -6.68 -2.44
C ILE A 82 4.03 -7.52 -1.84
N GLY A 83 5.08 -6.88 -1.33
CA GLY A 83 6.25 -7.59 -0.81
C GLY A 83 5.93 -8.47 0.41
N ILE A 84 6.37 -9.74 0.38
CA ILE A 84 6.22 -10.70 1.50
C ILE A 84 6.83 -10.16 2.80
N ARG A 85 7.81 -9.26 2.73
CA ARG A 85 8.44 -8.60 3.89
C ARG A 85 7.45 -7.81 4.76
N LEU A 86 6.26 -7.47 4.24
CA LEU A 86 5.18 -6.84 4.99
C LEU A 86 4.40 -7.81 5.88
N SER A 87 4.65 -9.12 5.79
CA SER A 87 4.03 -10.14 6.66
C SER A 87 4.23 -9.80 8.13
N ASN A 88 3.16 -9.72 8.91
CA ASN A 88 3.13 -9.32 10.32
C ASN A 88 3.68 -7.91 10.65
N LYS A 89 4.04 -7.11 9.65
CA LYS A 89 4.66 -5.78 9.84
C LYS A 89 3.92 -4.66 9.09
N GLY A 90 3.31 -5.01 7.96
CA GLY A 90 2.60 -4.06 7.12
C GLY A 90 1.23 -3.70 7.69
N PHE A 91 0.62 -2.74 7.05
CA PHE A 91 -0.75 -2.31 7.35
C PHE A 91 -1.41 -1.77 6.09
N VAL A 92 -2.72 -1.74 6.11
CA VAL A 92 -3.55 -0.99 5.17
C VAL A 92 -4.31 0.09 5.91
N HIS A 93 -4.94 1.01 5.18
CA HIS A 93 -5.73 2.08 5.76
C HIS A 93 -7.21 1.91 5.44
N PHE A 94 -8.05 2.12 6.43
CA PHE A 94 -9.47 2.34 6.27
C PHE A 94 -9.80 3.71 6.88
N LYS A 95 -10.21 4.67 6.05
CA LYS A 95 -10.27 6.08 6.46
C LYS A 95 -8.93 6.49 7.10
N ASN A 96 -8.93 7.01 8.31
CA ASN A 96 -7.73 7.42 9.05
C ASN A 96 -7.17 6.32 9.98
N GLN A 97 -7.68 5.07 9.90
CA GLN A 97 -7.25 3.97 10.76
C GLN A 97 -6.26 3.06 10.04
N LYS A 98 -5.14 2.73 10.71
CA LYS A 98 -4.22 1.69 10.29
C LYS A 98 -4.73 0.32 10.72
N LEU A 99 -4.83 -0.60 9.78
CA LEU A 99 -5.28 -1.98 9.97
C LEU A 99 -4.08 -2.91 9.72
N PRO A 100 -3.51 -3.53 10.78
CA PRO A 100 -2.33 -4.38 10.65
C PRO A 100 -2.56 -5.60 9.77
N MET A 101 -1.56 -5.98 8.99
CA MET A 101 -1.51 -7.24 8.26
C MET A 101 -1.13 -8.36 9.22
N LEU A 102 -1.87 -9.47 9.19
CA LEU A 102 -1.71 -10.62 10.07
C LEU A 102 -1.24 -11.84 9.28
N GLY A 103 -0.19 -12.49 9.79
CA GLY A 103 0.36 -13.68 9.19
C GLY A 103 1.16 -13.42 7.92
N ARG A 104 1.50 -14.49 7.23
CA ARG A 104 2.29 -14.46 5.99
C ARG A 104 1.39 -14.05 4.82
N ILE A 105 1.83 -13.06 4.05
CA ILE A 105 1.18 -12.65 2.80
C ILE A 105 1.25 -13.81 1.82
N SER A 106 0.10 -14.21 1.25
CA SER A 106 0.01 -15.25 0.23
C SER A 106 0.17 -14.67 -1.18
N MET A 107 0.05 -15.52 -2.17
CA MET A 107 0.09 -15.13 -3.57
C MET A 107 -1.01 -14.10 -3.91
N ASP A 108 -2.22 -14.34 -3.39
CA ASP A 108 -3.43 -13.62 -3.80
C ASP A 108 -4.21 -12.98 -2.65
N LEU A 109 -3.83 -13.24 -1.38
CA LEU A 109 -4.63 -12.83 -0.22
C LEU A 109 -3.77 -12.25 0.90
N ILE A 110 -4.33 -11.26 1.58
CA ILE A 110 -3.80 -10.68 2.83
C ILE A 110 -4.91 -10.71 3.88
N ILE A 111 -4.56 -11.12 5.11
CA ILE A 111 -5.43 -11.04 6.27
C ILE A 111 -5.07 -9.78 7.05
N ILE A 112 -6.06 -9.02 7.48
CA ILE A 112 -5.88 -7.77 8.24
C ILE A 112 -6.71 -7.78 9.52
N ASP A 113 -6.22 -7.10 10.56
CA ASP A 113 -6.96 -6.87 11.82
C ASP A 113 -7.93 -5.70 11.67
N ILE A 114 -9.23 -5.98 11.77
CA ILE A 114 -10.28 -4.96 11.74
C ILE A 114 -10.98 -4.77 13.08
N THR A 115 -10.47 -5.36 14.17
CA THR A 115 -11.11 -5.38 15.50
C THR A 115 -11.56 -3.98 15.96
N LYS A 116 -10.72 -2.97 15.74
CA LYS A 116 -11.00 -1.58 16.15
C LYS A 116 -12.08 -0.90 15.32
N VAL A 117 -12.38 -1.42 14.15
CA VAL A 117 -13.32 -0.81 13.17
C VAL A 117 -14.45 -1.76 12.76
N LYS A 118 -14.60 -2.92 13.41
CA LYS A 118 -15.54 -3.99 13.04
C LYS A 118 -16.98 -3.50 12.82
N ASN A 119 -17.43 -2.52 13.60
CA ASN A 119 -18.78 -1.95 13.48
C ASN A 119 -18.90 -0.85 12.39
N LYS A 120 -17.81 -0.49 11.73
CA LYS A 120 -17.74 0.60 10.73
C LYS A 120 -17.29 0.12 9.36
N ILE A 121 -16.99 -1.17 9.22
CA ILE A 121 -16.43 -1.79 8.02
C ILE A 121 -17.21 -3.06 7.68
N LYS A 122 -17.47 -3.28 6.41
CA LYS A 122 -18.23 -4.44 5.90
C LYS A 122 -17.59 -5.01 4.65
N ILE A 123 -18.02 -6.20 4.24
CA ILE A 123 -17.66 -6.81 2.96
C ILE A 123 -18.03 -5.84 1.82
N GLY A 124 -17.14 -5.68 0.85
CA GLY A 124 -17.24 -4.72 -0.25
C GLY A 124 -16.62 -3.35 0.03
N ASP A 125 -16.38 -2.97 1.30
CA ASP A 125 -15.66 -1.74 1.61
C ASP A 125 -14.20 -1.82 1.15
N PHE A 126 -13.64 -0.66 0.77
CA PHE A 126 -12.26 -0.58 0.30
C PHE A 126 -11.29 -0.15 1.39
N VAL A 127 -10.17 -0.85 1.44
CA VAL A 127 -8.98 -0.46 2.20
C VAL A 127 -7.86 -0.04 1.25
N TYR A 128 -6.96 0.82 1.70
CA TYR A 128 -5.90 1.42 0.88
C TYR A 128 -4.53 0.97 1.33
N LEU A 129 -3.67 0.56 0.40
CA LEU A 129 -2.24 0.34 0.66
C LEU A 129 -1.50 1.67 0.69
N TYR A 130 -1.78 2.53 -0.27
CA TYR A 130 -1.32 3.92 -0.30
C TYR A 130 -2.37 4.82 -0.94
N ASN A 131 -2.40 6.06 -0.50
CA ASN A 131 -3.33 7.12 -0.92
C ASN A 131 -2.74 8.50 -0.60
N ASN A 132 -3.56 9.55 -0.57
CA ASN A 132 -3.13 10.90 -0.22
C ASN A 132 -2.68 11.07 1.25
N LEU A 133 -3.13 10.21 2.18
CA LEU A 133 -2.77 10.25 3.61
C LEU A 133 -1.51 9.40 3.89
N PHE A 134 -1.28 8.37 3.11
CA PHE A 134 -0.13 7.48 3.18
C PHE A 134 0.39 7.26 1.77
N THR A 135 1.38 8.03 1.40
CA THR A 135 1.83 8.19 0.01
C THR A 135 2.65 7.01 -0.49
N ILE A 136 2.94 6.99 -1.79
CA ILE A 136 3.87 5.99 -2.37
C ILE A 136 5.28 6.10 -1.77
N ASP A 137 5.72 7.29 -1.33
CA ASP A 137 6.99 7.47 -0.63
C ASP A 137 6.97 6.80 0.75
N ASP A 138 5.85 6.95 1.48
CA ASP A 138 5.67 6.31 2.79
C ASP A 138 5.60 4.79 2.65
N PHE A 139 4.89 4.31 1.64
CA PHE A 139 4.81 2.88 1.34
C PHE A 139 6.16 2.31 0.90
N ALA A 140 6.94 3.05 0.11
CA ALA A 140 8.29 2.66 -0.30
C ALA A 140 9.23 2.54 0.91
N LYS A 141 9.18 3.50 1.85
CA LYS A 141 9.92 3.43 3.14
C LYS A 141 9.51 2.20 3.95
N LEU A 142 8.20 1.95 4.09
CA LEU A 142 7.69 0.78 4.82
C LEU A 142 8.18 -0.54 4.22
N THR A 143 8.28 -0.62 2.90
CA THR A 143 8.71 -1.83 2.17
C THR A 143 10.22 -1.92 1.97
N GLY A 144 10.99 -0.91 2.39
CA GLY A 144 12.45 -0.86 2.23
C GLY A 144 12.88 -0.73 0.77
N THR A 145 12.14 0.06 -0.03
CA THR A 145 12.41 0.28 -1.45
C THR A 145 12.24 1.76 -1.84
N ILE A 146 12.22 2.04 -3.13
CA ILE A 146 12.05 3.38 -3.70
C ILE A 146 10.68 3.52 -4.41
N PRO A 147 10.10 4.73 -4.49
CA PRO A 147 8.81 4.97 -5.13
C PRO A 147 8.73 4.49 -6.59
N TYR A 148 9.83 4.55 -7.32
CA TYR A 148 9.92 4.03 -8.68
C TYR A 148 9.51 2.56 -8.76
N ARG A 149 10.07 1.73 -7.85
CA ARG A 149 9.76 0.30 -7.82
C ARG A 149 8.30 0.05 -7.47
N ILE A 150 7.70 0.84 -6.58
CA ILE A 150 6.27 0.71 -6.25
C ILE A 150 5.42 0.88 -7.50
N ILE A 151 5.69 1.91 -8.30
CA ILE A 151 4.90 2.19 -9.53
C ILE A 151 5.16 1.15 -10.62
N THR A 152 6.41 0.76 -10.84
CA THR A 152 6.77 -0.20 -11.91
C THR A 152 6.36 -1.64 -11.60
N CYS A 153 6.18 -1.99 -10.31
CA CYS A 153 5.73 -3.31 -9.89
C CYS A 153 4.20 -3.44 -9.75
N ILE A 154 3.43 -2.41 -10.12
CA ILE A 154 1.95 -2.51 -10.15
C ILE A 154 1.56 -3.61 -11.14
N SER A 155 0.89 -4.64 -10.63
CA SER A 155 0.46 -5.79 -11.43
C SER A 155 -0.54 -5.38 -12.52
N LYS A 156 -0.52 -6.10 -13.65
CA LYS A 156 -1.53 -5.97 -14.69
C LYS A 156 -2.92 -6.49 -14.25
N ARG A 157 -2.99 -7.19 -13.12
CA ARG A 157 -4.24 -7.72 -12.53
C ARG A 157 -5.14 -6.62 -11.95
N TYR A 158 -4.58 -5.41 -11.70
CA TYR A 158 -5.38 -4.29 -11.18
C TYR A 158 -6.21 -3.61 -12.26
N ILE A 159 -7.45 -3.29 -11.91
CA ILE A 159 -8.29 -2.40 -12.70
C ILE A 159 -7.76 -0.96 -12.51
N LYS A 160 -7.40 -0.31 -13.61
CA LYS A 160 -6.92 1.07 -13.59
C LYS A 160 -8.10 2.02 -13.82
N ASN A 161 -8.36 2.88 -12.84
CA ASN A 161 -9.36 3.93 -12.94
C ASN A 161 -8.65 5.28 -13.03
N TYR A 162 -8.79 5.97 -14.14
CA TYR A 162 -8.30 7.33 -14.33
C TYR A 162 -9.39 8.31 -13.93
N LYS A 163 -9.01 9.35 -13.17
CA LYS A 163 -9.91 10.44 -12.77
C LYS A 163 -9.40 11.72 -13.41
N ASN A 164 -10.28 12.46 -14.05
CA ASN A 164 -10.03 13.83 -14.52
C ASN A 164 -10.02 14.81 -13.36
#